data_3bda7bdb18c8f37a42ad355d9c32ed31
#
_entry.id   3bda7bdb18c8f37a42ad355d9c32ed31
#
_cell.length_a   1.000
_cell.length_b   1.000
_cell.length_c   1.000
_cell.angle_alpha   90.00
_cell.angle_beta   90.00
_cell.angle_gamma   90.00
#
_symmetry.space_group_name_H-M   'P 1'
#
loop_
_entity.id
_entity.type
_entity.pdbx_description
1 polymer ?
#
loop_
_entity_poly.entity_id
_entity_poly.type
_entity_poly.pdbx_seq_one_letter_code
_entity_poly.pdbx_strand_id
1 'polypeptide(L)'
;MSGGSKDLLIEGAGAVATLAGGLRRGAAQTDAAVLFGGDVCVAAWGGRILAVGRQDDVHRQIEADGHSLDAFERFDARGGLITPGLVDAHTHLLFAGTREVEWQLRARGAGYLEILAAGGGILSTVAATRAASDEELLAGGRHRLGQMLANGTTTVEAKSGYALDVAGELRLLDLTARLGDESPMDLVPTFLGAHAVPAEFRARSDATEAYVADVIGEQLPAVAAQGIARSCDVFCETGVFDEIQSRRILSAAAEAGLALRLHADELAPSGGAELAAELAELGCLSADHLAAPSEQGIAALARVAEAGRPVVATLLPATSWFLGKHHFAPARRFIDAGVPVALATDLNPGTSPTLSLPLVMSIACIEMGLTPAEALAAVTINAAHALGLGGQVGSIEPGMQADLVVWDFATVEQLPYWLGASPIRAVVKRGRPVFERR
;
A
#
# COMPACT_ATOMS: atom_id res chain seq x y z
N MET A 1 -38.45 5.36 -0.04
CA MET A 1 -38.15 5.62 1.39
C MET A 1 -36.71 5.11 1.61
N SER A 2 -35.75 6.00 1.62
CA SER A 2 -34.35 5.67 1.92
C SER A 2 -34.28 5.36 3.42
N GLY A 3 -34.24 4.10 3.77
CA GLY A 3 -33.85 3.72 5.12
C GLY A 3 -32.41 4.20 5.31
N GLY A 4 -32.22 5.33 5.98
CA GLY A 4 -30.91 5.81 6.37
C GLY A 4 -30.20 4.69 7.11
N SER A 5 -29.07 4.20 6.58
CA SER A 5 -28.22 3.26 7.29
C SER A 5 -27.86 3.89 8.63
N LYS A 6 -28.12 3.18 9.72
CA LYS A 6 -27.74 3.61 11.07
C LYS A 6 -26.20 3.71 11.13
N ASP A 7 -25.72 4.61 11.97
CA ASP A 7 -24.30 4.67 12.31
C ASP A 7 -23.91 3.47 13.19
N LEU A 8 -22.63 3.20 13.39
CA LEU A 8 -22.15 1.92 13.92
C LEU A 8 -21.57 2.07 15.33
N LEU A 9 -21.96 1.19 16.24
CA LEU A 9 -21.35 1.01 17.55
C LEU A 9 -20.84 -0.43 17.67
N ILE A 10 -19.52 -0.63 17.73
CA ILE A 10 -18.89 -1.93 17.93
C ILE A 10 -18.61 -2.10 19.42
N GLU A 11 -19.20 -3.12 20.02
CA GLU A 11 -19.10 -3.45 21.45
C GLU A 11 -18.46 -4.84 21.65
N GLY A 12 -18.12 -5.17 22.89
CA GLY A 12 -17.63 -6.49 23.26
C GLY A 12 -16.25 -6.83 22.68
N ALA A 13 -15.41 -5.83 22.38
CA ALA A 13 -14.05 -6.05 21.93
C ALA A 13 -13.18 -6.58 23.09
N GLY A 14 -12.32 -7.56 22.81
CA GLY A 14 -11.28 -8.00 23.75
C GLY A 14 -10.12 -7.00 23.82
N ALA A 15 -9.82 -6.37 22.69
CA ALA A 15 -8.82 -5.31 22.57
C ALA A 15 -9.12 -4.41 21.37
N VAL A 16 -8.67 -3.15 21.42
CA VAL A 16 -8.65 -2.20 20.30
C VAL A 16 -7.25 -1.65 20.14
N ALA A 17 -6.57 -2.00 19.05
CA ALA A 17 -5.29 -1.40 18.68
C ALA A 17 -5.57 -0.10 17.92
N THR A 18 -5.42 1.03 18.58
CA THR A 18 -5.85 2.31 18.00
C THR A 18 -4.84 2.92 17.04
N LEU A 19 -3.56 2.62 17.17
CA LEU A 19 -2.45 3.28 16.45
C LEU A 19 -2.50 4.82 16.56
N ALA A 20 -3.15 5.34 17.61
CA ALA A 20 -3.33 6.77 17.85
C ALA A 20 -1.99 7.49 18.03
N GLY A 21 -1.87 8.74 17.52
CA GLY A 21 -0.69 9.60 17.67
C GLY A 21 0.17 9.73 16.41
N GLY A 22 -0.35 9.38 15.24
CA GLY A 22 0.27 9.65 13.93
C GLY A 22 1.41 8.71 13.55
N LEU A 23 2.27 9.18 12.64
CA LEU A 23 3.38 8.39 12.07
C LEU A 23 4.28 7.76 13.12
N ARG A 24 4.57 6.47 12.96
CA ARG A 24 5.43 5.69 13.86
C ARG A 24 6.84 5.54 13.28
N ARG A 25 7.86 5.86 14.08
CA ARG A 25 9.27 5.66 13.70
C ARG A 25 10.13 5.32 14.90
N GLY A 26 11.23 4.65 14.67
CA GLY A 26 12.12 4.20 15.76
C GLY A 26 11.36 3.35 16.78
N ALA A 27 11.67 3.52 18.05
CA ALA A 27 11.02 2.78 19.16
C ALA A 27 9.49 2.99 19.19
N ALA A 28 8.96 4.13 18.72
CA ALA A 28 7.52 4.36 18.70
C ALA A 28 6.77 3.41 17.74
N GLN A 29 7.44 2.79 16.78
CA GLN A 29 6.80 1.83 15.88
C GLN A 29 6.35 0.55 16.61
N THR A 30 6.90 0.24 17.79
CA THR A 30 6.47 -0.90 18.63
C THR A 30 5.18 -0.62 19.40
N ASP A 31 4.71 0.62 19.45
CA ASP A 31 3.52 1.01 20.20
C ASP A 31 2.27 0.99 19.30
N ALA A 32 1.45 -0.02 19.46
CA ALA A 32 0.15 -0.12 18.79
C ALA A 32 -0.98 0.63 19.53
N ALA A 33 -0.71 1.32 20.63
CA ALA A 33 -1.65 2.06 21.46
C ALA A 33 -2.91 1.23 21.77
N VAL A 34 -2.73 0.05 22.37
CA VAL A 34 -3.80 -0.93 22.59
C VAL A 34 -4.61 -0.61 23.84
N LEU A 35 -5.93 -0.54 23.69
CA LEU A 35 -6.91 -0.52 24.78
C LEU A 35 -7.38 -1.95 25.05
N PHE A 36 -7.32 -2.39 26.31
CA PHE A 36 -7.71 -3.74 26.72
C PHE A 36 -8.94 -3.70 27.62
N GLY A 37 -9.78 -4.73 27.53
CA GLY A 37 -10.92 -4.99 28.40
C GLY A 37 -12.18 -5.30 27.61
N GLY A 38 -13.04 -6.18 28.15
CA GLY A 38 -14.30 -6.57 27.50
C GLY A 38 -15.34 -5.47 27.43
N ASP A 39 -15.06 -4.30 27.96
CA ASP A 39 -15.89 -3.10 27.97
C ASP A 39 -15.36 -2.01 27.02
N VAL A 40 -14.40 -2.32 26.14
CA VAL A 40 -13.89 -1.39 25.14
C VAL A 40 -14.80 -1.43 23.90
N CYS A 41 -15.16 -0.25 23.39
CA CYS A 41 -15.97 -0.11 22.19
C CYS A 41 -15.52 1.04 21.29
N VAL A 42 -16.01 1.02 20.03
CA VAL A 42 -15.75 2.03 19.01
C VAL A 42 -17.09 2.51 18.45
N ALA A 43 -17.32 3.82 18.48
CA ALA A 43 -18.47 4.46 17.85
C ALA A 43 -18.05 5.17 16.57
N ALA A 44 -18.80 4.96 15.50
CA ALA A 44 -18.66 5.65 14.22
C ALA A 44 -19.94 6.40 13.86
N TRP A 45 -19.78 7.67 13.47
CA TRP A 45 -20.87 8.54 13.06
C TRP A 45 -20.50 9.27 11.76
N GLY A 46 -21.40 9.29 10.77
CA GLY A 46 -21.17 9.96 9.49
C GLY A 46 -19.95 9.44 8.74
N GLY A 47 -19.59 8.16 8.94
CA GLY A 47 -18.42 7.52 8.31
C GLY A 47 -17.09 7.81 9.00
N ARG A 48 -17.09 8.48 10.14
CA ARG A 48 -15.90 8.81 10.92
C ARG A 48 -15.96 8.22 12.33
N ILE A 49 -14.80 8.00 12.93
CA ILE A 49 -14.70 7.63 14.34
C ILE A 49 -15.22 8.82 15.17
N LEU A 50 -16.24 8.57 15.95
CA LEU A 50 -16.79 9.51 16.91
C LEU A 50 -16.05 9.39 18.25
N ALA A 51 -15.94 8.18 18.77
CA ALA A 51 -15.28 7.89 20.04
C ALA A 51 -14.72 6.47 20.06
N VAL A 52 -13.68 6.26 20.86
CA VAL A 52 -13.09 4.94 21.19
C VAL A 52 -12.66 4.96 22.65
N GLY A 53 -12.93 3.89 23.38
CA GLY A 53 -12.59 3.79 24.79
C GLY A 53 -13.48 2.82 25.55
N ARG A 54 -13.59 3.04 26.87
CA ARG A 54 -14.52 2.28 27.69
C ARG A 54 -15.97 2.62 27.33
N GLN A 55 -16.82 1.63 27.39
CA GLN A 55 -18.23 1.74 26.96
C GLN A 55 -18.94 2.93 27.61
N ASP A 56 -18.80 3.12 28.93
CA ASP A 56 -19.45 4.24 29.64
C ASP A 56 -18.94 5.61 29.15
N ASP A 57 -17.65 5.72 28.80
CA ASP A 57 -17.08 6.96 28.30
C ASP A 57 -17.55 7.26 26.88
N VAL A 58 -17.58 6.23 26.02
CA VAL A 58 -18.08 6.33 24.65
C VAL A 58 -19.57 6.67 24.62
N HIS A 59 -20.38 6.03 25.48
CA HIS A 59 -21.82 6.35 25.57
C HIS A 59 -22.05 7.80 26.01
N ARG A 60 -21.29 8.28 27.02
CA ARG A 60 -21.38 9.69 27.44
C ARG A 60 -20.97 10.65 26.33
N GLN A 61 -19.94 10.30 25.53
CA GLN A 61 -19.51 11.13 24.40
C GLN A 61 -20.60 11.19 23.30
N ILE A 62 -21.24 10.04 22.98
CA ILE A 62 -22.36 9.97 22.02
C ILE A 62 -23.49 10.93 22.47
N GLU A 63 -23.88 10.88 23.75
CA GLU A 63 -24.92 11.73 24.27
C GLU A 63 -24.51 13.20 24.34
N ALA A 64 -23.25 13.49 24.69
CA ALA A 64 -22.72 14.86 24.74
C ALA A 64 -22.69 15.52 23.34
N ASP A 65 -22.48 14.74 22.29
CA ASP A 65 -22.54 15.20 20.91
C ASP A 65 -23.99 15.28 20.36
N GLY A 66 -25.00 15.03 21.22
CA GLY A 66 -26.42 15.17 20.90
C GLY A 66 -27.02 13.97 20.15
N HIS A 67 -26.35 12.82 20.16
CA HIS A 67 -26.82 11.60 19.51
C HIS A 67 -27.52 10.66 20.51
N SER A 68 -28.47 9.86 20.03
CA SER A 68 -29.10 8.79 20.81
C SER A 68 -28.37 7.46 20.52
N LEU A 69 -28.17 6.64 21.55
CA LEU A 69 -27.64 5.28 21.38
C LEU A 69 -28.51 4.40 20.47
N ASP A 70 -29.81 4.66 20.39
CA ASP A 70 -30.73 3.95 19.49
C ASP A 70 -30.55 4.30 18.01
N ALA A 71 -29.80 5.36 17.71
CA ALA A 71 -29.44 5.74 16.34
C ALA A 71 -28.34 4.83 15.74
N PHE A 72 -27.62 4.07 16.58
CA PHE A 72 -26.54 3.20 16.16
C PHE A 72 -27.04 1.78 15.88
N GLU A 73 -26.50 1.18 14.84
CA GLU A 73 -26.47 -0.27 14.66
C GLU A 73 -25.40 -0.85 15.57
N ARG A 74 -25.75 -1.89 16.35
CA ARG A 74 -24.82 -2.53 17.27
C ARG A 74 -24.17 -3.74 16.61
N PHE A 75 -22.84 -3.81 16.68
CA PHE A 75 -22.04 -4.94 16.22
C PHE A 75 -21.27 -5.54 17.40
N ASP A 76 -21.44 -6.83 17.66
CA ASP A 76 -20.73 -7.55 18.72
C ASP A 76 -19.39 -8.12 18.21
N ALA A 77 -18.29 -7.60 18.70
CA ALA A 77 -16.94 -8.08 18.38
C ALA A 77 -16.61 -9.44 19.03
N ARG A 78 -17.45 -9.94 19.96
CA ARG A 78 -17.32 -11.25 20.63
C ARG A 78 -15.93 -11.53 21.22
N GLY A 79 -15.32 -10.55 21.87
CA GLY A 79 -13.97 -10.64 22.41
C GLY A 79 -12.84 -10.51 21.40
N GLY A 80 -13.16 -10.19 20.14
CA GLY A 80 -12.19 -10.03 19.07
C GLY A 80 -11.34 -8.77 19.22
N LEU A 81 -10.18 -8.77 18.53
CA LEU A 81 -9.36 -7.58 18.35
C LEU A 81 -10.01 -6.68 17.30
N ILE A 82 -10.00 -5.36 17.54
CA ILE A 82 -10.32 -4.35 16.52
C ILE A 82 -9.02 -3.62 16.15
N THR A 83 -8.76 -3.50 14.85
CA THR A 83 -7.65 -2.69 14.30
C THR A 83 -8.19 -1.66 13.31
N PRO A 84 -7.42 -0.63 12.95
CA PRO A 84 -7.70 0.14 11.74
C PRO A 84 -7.78 -0.80 10.53
N GLY A 85 -8.50 -0.39 9.50
CA GLY A 85 -8.47 -1.03 8.20
C GLY A 85 -7.04 -1.05 7.65
N LEU A 86 -6.63 -2.16 7.05
CA LEU A 86 -5.29 -2.29 6.49
C LEU A 86 -5.14 -1.42 5.23
N VAL A 87 -3.95 -0.86 5.06
CA VAL A 87 -3.57 0.01 3.94
C VAL A 87 -2.47 -0.66 3.15
N ASP A 88 -2.71 -0.92 1.88
CA ASP A 88 -1.73 -1.47 0.94
C ASP A 88 -1.11 -0.34 0.13
N ALA A 89 0.09 0.08 0.50
CA ALA A 89 0.73 1.27 -0.02
C ALA A 89 1.51 1.06 -1.32
N HIS A 90 1.52 -0.16 -1.88
CA HIS A 90 2.23 -0.45 -3.13
C HIS A 90 1.60 -1.64 -3.83
N THR A 91 0.88 -1.39 -4.94
CA THR A 91 0.33 -2.44 -5.80
C THR A 91 0.34 -2.05 -7.27
N HIS A 92 0.37 -3.07 -8.14
CA HIS A 92 0.11 -2.97 -9.57
C HIS A 92 -1.25 -3.62 -9.88
N LEU A 93 -2.32 -3.06 -9.31
CA LEU A 93 -3.66 -3.67 -9.25
C LEU A 93 -4.22 -4.10 -10.61
N LEU A 94 -4.02 -3.26 -11.67
CA LEU A 94 -4.57 -3.48 -12.99
C LEU A 94 -3.54 -4.08 -13.95
N PHE A 95 -3.73 -5.35 -14.25
CA PHE A 95 -2.99 -6.07 -15.27
C PHE A 95 -3.84 -7.20 -15.87
N ALA A 96 -3.48 -7.63 -17.08
CA ALA A 96 -3.99 -8.85 -17.69
C ALA A 96 -2.89 -9.91 -17.82
N GLY A 97 -3.32 -11.16 -17.97
CA GLY A 97 -2.42 -12.32 -18.02
C GLY A 97 -1.89 -12.72 -16.64
N THR A 98 -1.15 -13.80 -16.66
CA THR A 98 -0.48 -14.37 -15.48
C THR A 98 0.93 -14.81 -15.88
N ARG A 99 1.82 -15.01 -14.90
CA ARG A 99 3.21 -15.39 -15.14
C ARG A 99 3.59 -16.69 -14.41
N GLU A 100 2.62 -17.59 -14.21
CA GLU A 100 2.81 -18.90 -13.56
C GLU A 100 3.79 -19.81 -14.30
N VAL A 101 3.92 -19.66 -15.61
CA VAL A 101 4.93 -20.39 -16.41
C VAL A 101 6.34 -19.97 -16.02
N GLU A 102 6.57 -18.67 -15.80
CA GLU A 102 7.87 -18.18 -15.32
C GLU A 102 8.16 -18.68 -13.90
N TRP A 103 7.14 -18.70 -13.04
CA TRP A 103 7.29 -19.24 -11.69
C TRP A 103 7.66 -20.73 -11.74
N GLN A 104 7.04 -21.51 -12.63
CA GLN A 104 7.39 -22.92 -12.83
C GLN A 104 8.83 -23.09 -13.34
N LEU A 105 9.28 -22.24 -14.27
CA LEU A 105 10.65 -22.25 -14.75
C LEU A 105 11.65 -21.95 -13.64
N ARG A 106 11.38 -20.93 -12.82
CA ARG A 106 12.19 -20.60 -11.63
C ARG A 106 12.26 -21.77 -10.65
N ALA A 107 11.13 -22.39 -10.35
CA ALA A 107 11.08 -23.55 -9.45
C ALA A 107 11.93 -24.74 -9.95
N ARG A 108 12.21 -24.81 -11.27
CA ARG A 108 13.09 -25.77 -11.89
C ARG A 108 14.56 -25.31 -11.98
N GLY A 109 14.87 -24.11 -11.47
CA GLY A 109 16.22 -23.55 -11.47
C GLY A 109 16.59 -22.75 -12.72
N ALA A 110 15.61 -22.40 -13.59
CA ALA A 110 15.88 -21.55 -14.75
C ALA A 110 16.37 -20.16 -14.33
N GLY A 111 17.42 -19.68 -15.00
CA GLY A 111 17.95 -18.34 -14.79
C GLY A 111 17.13 -17.26 -15.48
N TYR A 112 17.37 -16.01 -15.08
CA TYR A 112 16.66 -14.83 -15.63
C TYR A 112 16.69 -14.75 -17.16
N LEU A 113 17.87 -14.99 -17.78
CA LEU A 113 18.01 -14.95 -19.24
C LEU A 113 17.25 -16.04 -19.97
N GLU A 114 17.12 -17.22 -19.36
CA GLU A 114 16.33 -18.33 -19.89
C GLU A 114 14.82 -17.99 -19.85
N ILE A 115 14.36 -17.38 -18.78
CA ILE A 115 12.98 -16.90 -18.64
C ILE A 115 12.68 -15.82 -19.70
N LEU A 116 13.59 -14.86 -19.89
CA LEU A 116 13.43 -13.84 -20.95
C LEU A 116 13.38 -14.46 -22.35
N ALA A 117 14.26 -15.44 -22.64
CA ALA A 117 14.29 -16.13 -23.93
C ALA A 117 12.99 -16.92 -24.18
N ALA A 118 12.33 -17.38 -23.12
CA ALA A 118 11.00 -18.01 -23.18
C ALA A 118 9.84 -17.01 -23.35
N GLY A 119 10.12 -15.72 -23.55
CA GLY A 119 9.11 -14.67 -23.73
C GLY A 119 8.54 -14.13 -22.42
N GLY A 120 9.21 -14.38 -21.30
CA GLY A 120 8.83 -13.87 -19.99
C GLY A 120 9.27 -12.43 -19.73
N GLY A 121 9.06 -11.98 -18.48
CA GLY A 121 9.41 -10.65 -18.02
C GLY A 121 8.26 -9.64 -18.11
N ILE A 122 8.53 -8.40 -17.69
CA ILE A 122 7.51 -7.34 -17.59
C ILE A 122 6.80 -7.07 -18.93
N LEU A 123 7.51 -7.17 -20.05
CA LEU A 123 6.94 -6.89 -21.37
C LEU A 123 5.86 -7.90 -21.79
N SER A 124 5.84 -9.11 -21.24
CA SER A 124 4.74 -10.05 -21.47
C SER A 124 3.44 -9.54 -20.81
N THR A 125 3.55 -9.00 -19.60
CA THR A 125 2.42 -8.35 -18.92
C THR A 125 1.96 -7.08 -19.67
N VAL A 126 2.90 -6.26 -20.14
CA VAL A 126 2.59 -5.07 -20.97
C VAL A 126 1.79 -5.47 -22.20
N ALA A 127 2.26 -6.47 -22.96
CA ALA A 127 1.59 -6.94 -24.17
C ALA A 127 0.17 -7.47 -23.86
N ALA A 128 0.01 -8.27 -22.79
CA ALA A 128 -1.28 -8.79 -22.38
C ALA A 128 -2.24 -7.68 -21.93
N THR A 129 -1.75 -6.70 -21.16
CA THR A 129 -2.55 -5.59 -20.64
C THR A 129 -2.99 -4.64 -21.73
N ARG A 130 -2.12 -4.32 -22.70
CA ARG A 130 -2.47 -3.54 -23.89
C ARG A 130 -3.54 -4.22 -24.75
N ALA A 131 -3.48 -5.56 -24.86
CA ALA A 131 -4.43 -6.33 -25.67
C ALA A 131 -5.77 -6.58 -24.99
N ALA A 132 -5.84 -6.52 -23.67
CA ALA A 132 -7.05 -6.78 -22.90
C ALA A 132 -8.09 -5.67 -23.09
N SER A 133 -9.37 -6.05 -23.09
CA SER A 133 -10.48 -5.08 -23.07
C SER A 133 -10.60 -4.41 -21.69
N ASP A 134 -11.30 -3.26 -21.64
CA ASP A 134 -11.60 -2.56 -20.39
C ASP A 134 -12.35 -3.47 -19.41
N GLU A 135 -13.32 -4.25 -19.90
CA GLU A 135 -14.12 -5.13 -19.05
C GLU A 135 -13.30 -6.27 -18.47
N GLU A 136 -12.34 -6.84 -19.20
CA GLU A 136 -11.42 -7.85 -18.69
C GLU A 136 -10.52 -7.27 -17.58
N LEU A 137 -9.99 -6.06 -17.75
CA LEU A 137 -9.18 -5.37 -16.75
C LEU A 137 -10.00 -5.03 -15.50
N LEU A 138 -11.21 -4.50 -15.67
CA LEU A 138 -12.12 -4.19 -14.57
C LEU A 138 -12.55 -5.45 -13.81
N ALA A 139 -12.90 -6.53 -14.52
CA ALA A 139 -13.27 -7.80 -13.90
C ALA A 139 -12.12 -8.37 -13.05
N GLY A 140 -10.90 -8.34 -13.59
CA GLY A 140 -9.69 -8.71 -12.85
C GLY A 140 -9.44 -7.84 -11.62
N GLY A 141 -9.61 -6.52 -11.76
CA GLY A 141 -9.48 -5.55 -10.68
C GLY A 141 -10.51 -5.78 -9.57
N ARG A 142 -11.80 -5.92 -9.92
CA ARG A 142 -12.89 -6.24 -8.96
C ARG A 142 -12.60 -7.52 -8.19
N HIS A 143 -12.15 -8.57 -8.88
CA HIS A 143 -11.81 -9.84 -8.22
C HIS A 143 -10.68 -9.66 -7.19
N ARG A 144 -9.59 -8.97 -7.55
CA ARG A 144 -8.46 -8.72 -6.66
C ARG A 144 -8.88 -7.88 -5.46
N LEU A 145 -9.60 -6.77 -5.68
CA LEU A 145 -10.11 -5.91 -4.61
C LEU A 145 -11.02 -6.70 -3.64
N GLY A 146 -11.91 -7.56 -4.15
CA GLY A 146 -12.75 -8.40 -3.30
C GLY A 146 -11.94 -9.34 -2.39
N GLN A 147 -10.84 -9.92 -2.90
CA GLN A 147 -9.94 -10.75 -2.10
C GLN A 147 -9.13 -9.92 -1.09
N MET A 148 -8.64 -8.74 -1.48
CA MET A 148 -7.92 -7.83 -0.58
C MET A 148 -8.84 -7.35 0.55
N LEU A 149 -10.08 -6.99 0.24
CA LEU A 149 -11.09 -6.62 1.25
C LEU A 149 -11.35 -7.76 2.23
N ALA A 150 -11.51 -9.00 1.75
CA ALA A 150 -11.68 -10.18 2.60
C ALA A 150 -10.46 -10.47 3.48
N ASN A 151 -9.29 -9.92 3.13
CA ASN A 151 -8.05 -9.95 3.92
C ASN A 151 -7.84 -8.68 4.78
N GLY A 152 -8.86 -7.81 4.90
CA GLY A 152 -8.86 -6.66 5.80
C GLY A 152 -8.33 -5.35 5.20
N THR A 153 -7.94 -5.33 3.94
CA THR A 153 -7.48 -4.12 3.26
C THR A 153 -8.66 -3.21 2.94
N THR A 154 -8.56 -1.93 3.29
CA THR A 154 -9.61 -0.92 3.08
C THR A 154 -9.17 0.24 2.19
N THR A 155 -7.86 0.39 2.00
CA THR A 155 -7.24 1.42 1.16
C THR A 155 -6.10 0.78 0.36
N VAL A 156 -6.05 1.05 -0.94
CA VAL A 156 -5.10 0.43 -1.88
C VAL A 156 -4.51 1.50 -2.79
N GLU A 157 -3.20 1.55 -2.86
CA GLU A 157 -2.52 2.26 -3.94
C GLU A 157 -2.56 1.41 -5.22
N ALA A 158 -2.85 2.03 -6.34
CA ALA A 158 -2.92 1.36 -7.63
C ALA A 158 -2.08 2.09 -8.69
N LYS A 159 -0.93 1.49 -9.00
CA LYS A 159 -0.02 1.99 -10.03
C LYS A 159 -0.53 1.60 -11.43
N SER A 160 -0.38 2.49 -12.39
CA SER A 160 -0.43 2.18 -13.82
C SER A 160 0.83 1.38 -14.22
N GLY A 161 1.50 1.67 -15.33
CA GLY A 161 2.85 1.12 -15.61
C GLY A 161 2.88 -0.20 -16.36
N TYR A 162 1.74 -0.66 -16.87
CA TYR A 162 1.66 -1.81 -17.78
C TYR A 162 1.16 -1.45 -19.18
N ALA A 163 1.11 -0.16 -19.51
CA ALA A 163 0.85 0.26 -20.87
C ALA A 163 2.06 0.95 -21.52
N LEU A 164 2.78 1.78 -20.80
CA LEU A 164 4.05 2.42 -21.17
C LEU A 164 3.91 3.33 -22.41
N ASP A 165 2.74 3.87 -22.65
CA ASP A 165 2.46 4.91 -23.64
C ASP A 165 1.33 5.83 -23.15
N VAL A 166 1.21 7.02 -23.73
CA VAL A 166 0.25 8.05 -23.30
C VAL A 166 -1.17 7.51 -23.19
N ALA A 167 -1.67 6.90 -24.25
CA ALA A 167 -3.07 6.47 -24.32
C ALA A 167 -3.36 5.34 -23.32
N GLY A 168 -2.47 4.38 -23.20
CA GLY A 168 -2.63 3.24 -22.34
C GLY A 168 -2.48 3.58 -20.86
N GLU A 169 -1.52 4.46 -20.48
CA GLU A 169 -1.37 4.91 -19.11
C GLU A 169 -2.59 5.71 -18.64
N LEU A 170 -3.09 6.64 -19.45
CA LEU A 170 -4.34 7.36 -19.18
C LEU A 170 -5.53 6.41 -19.02
N ARG A 171 -5.61 5.39 -19.88
CA ARG A 171 -6.65 4.34 -19.82
C ARG A 171 -6.58 3.58 -18.48
N LEU A 172 -5.39 3.15 -18.04
CA LEU A 172 -5.24 2.42 -16.78
C LEU A 172 -5.62 3.28 -15.57
N LEU A 173 -5.28 4.57 -15.59
CA LEU A 173 -5.69 5.51 -14.54
C LEU A 173 -7.22 5.72 -14.52
N ASP A 174 -7.86 5.84 -15.69
CA ASP A 174 -9.33 5.95 -15.80
C ASP A 174 -10.02 4.69 -15.27
N LEU A 175 -9.55 3.50 -15.64
CA LEU A 175 -10.08 2.24 -15.14
C LEU A 175 -9.88 2.10 -13.61
N THR A 176 -8.77 2.62 -13.06
CA THR A 176 -8.55 2.68 -11.61
C THR A 176 -9.57 3.59 -10.92
N ALA A 177 -9.86 4.76 -11.49
CA ALA A 177 -10.88 5.66 -10.95
C ALA A 177 -12.28 5.00 -10.98
N ARG A 178 -12.64 4.35 -12.08
CA ARG A 178 -13.91 3.59 -12.19
C ARG A 178 -14.02 2.48 -11.15
N LEU A 179 -12.95 1.72 -10.92
CA LEU A 179 -12.93 0.72 -9.85
C LEU A 179 -13.10 1.34 -8.45
N GLY A 180 -12.55 2.54 -8.23
CA GLY A 180 -12.73 3.29 -6.99
C GLY A 180 -14.18 3.69 -6.75
N ASP A 181 -14.90 4.08 -7.82
CA ASP A 181 -16.32 4.42 -7.72
C ASP A 181 -17.23 3.19 -7.47
N GLU A 182 -16.82 2.01 -7.96
CA GLU A 182 -17.55 0.75 -7.81
C GLU A 182 -17.24 0.00 -6.51
N SER A 183 -16.06 0.22 -5.94
CA SER A 183 -15.57 -0.50 -4.75
C SER A 183 -15.88 0.25 -3.45
N PRO A 184 -16.16 -0.43 -2.34
CA PRO A 184 -16.18 0.23 -1.04
C PRO A 184 -14.78 0.70 -0.59
N MET A 185 -13.69 0.16 -1.15
CA MET A 185 -12.31 0.50 -0.79
C MET A 185 -11.90 1.84 -1.39
N ASP A 186 -11.01 2.56 -0.71
CA ASP A 186 -10.37 3.74 -1.31
C ASP A 186 -9.21 3.30 -2.22
N LEU A 187 -9.23 3.75 -3.47
CA LEU A 187 -8.13 3.56 -4.41
C LEU A 187 -7.34 4.87 -4.56
N VAL A 188 -6.01 4.75 -4.52
CA VAL A 188 -5.06 5.86 -4.68
C VAL A 188 -4.28 5.65 -5.97
N PRO A 189 -4.68 6.31 -7.09
CA PRO A 189 -4.01 6.12 -8.37
C PRO A 189 -2.61 6.73 -8.40
N THR A 190 -1.63 5.96 -8.87
CA THR A 190 -0.24 6.38 -9.09
C THR A 190 0.14 6.20 -10.56
N PHE A 191 0.67 7.25 -11.19
CA PHE A 191 1.25 7.13 -12.52
C PHE A 191 2.63 6.48 -12.46
N LEU A 192 2.86 5.44 -13.27
CA LEU A 192 4.14 4.71 -13.36
C LEU A 192 4.54 4.47 -14.83
N GLY A 193 4.52 5.49 -15.67
CA GLY A 193 5.03 5.37 -17.06
C GLY A 193 6.50 4.94 -17.11
N ALA A 194 7.30 5.35 -16.14
CA ALA A 194 8.70 4.96 -16.01
C ALA A 194 8.89 3.63 -15.25
N HIS A 195 8.17 2.57 -15.65
CA HIS A 195 8.30 1.22 -15.08
C HIS A 195 9.29 0.36 -15.88
N ALA A 196 9.33 0.50 -17.20
CA ALA A 196 10.27 -0.15 -18.08
C ALA A 196 10.33 0.60 -19.42
N VAL A 197 11.39 0.42 -20.19
CA VAL A 197 11.48 0.92 -21.57
C VAL A 197 10.65 -0.03 -22.46
N PRO A 198 9.60 0.46 -23.14
CA PRO A 198 8.75 -0.37 -23.99
C PRO A 198 9.44 -0.84 -25.26
N ALA A 199 8.91 -1.89 -25.89
CA ALA A 199 9.54 -2.59 -27.01
C ALA A 199 9.84 -1.66 -28.21
N GLU A 200 8.96 -0.72 -28.49
CA GLU A 200 9.06 0.24 -29.59
C GLU A 200 10.25 1.20 -29.51
N PHE A 201 10.77 1.45 -28.30
CA PHE A 201 11.96 2.27 -28.10
C PHE A 201 13.26 1.44 -28.14
N ARG A 202 13.21 0.13 -27.83
CA ARG A 202 14.41 -0.72 -27.64
C ARG A 202 15.32 -0.88 -28.84
N ALA A 203 14.82 -0.63 -30.05
CA ALA A 203 15.63 -0.69 -31.26
C ALA A 203 16.55 0.55 -31.43
N ARG A 204 16.34 1.60 -30.65
CA ARG A 204 17.13 2.84 -30.71
C ARG A 204 18.42 2.69 -29.91
N SER A 205 19.48 3.33 -30.35
CA SER A 205 20.76 3.40 -29.60
C SER A 205 20.67 4.25 -28.32
N ASP A 206 19.68 5.19 -28.27
CA ASP A 206 19.35 6.08 -27.17
C ASP A 206 18.02 5.71 -26.50
N ALA A 207 17.64 4.44 -26.49
CA ALA A 207 16.31 3.94 -26.12
C ALA A 207 15.77 4.54 -24.81
N THR A 208 16.55 4.45 -23.73
CA THR A 208 16.14 4.93 -22.40
C THR A 208 15.98 6.45 -22.38
N GLU A 209 16.94 7.19 -22.95
CA GLU A 209 16.87 8.67 -22.99
C GLU A 209 15.68 9.16 -23.82
N ALA A 210 15.42 8.53 -24.98
CA ALA A 210 14.28 8.85 -25.80
C ALA A 210 12.95 8.56 -25.08
N TYR A 211 12.87 7.46 -24.30
CA TYR A 211 11.69 7.16 -23.52
C TYR A 211 11.51 8.09 -22.31
N VAL A 212 12.61 8.45 -21.62
CA VAL A 212 12.57 9.49 -20.57
C VAL A 212 12.04 10.81 -21.14
N ALA A 213 12.48 11.20 -22.33
CA ALA A 213 11.97 12.40 -22.99
C ALA A 213 10.45 12.30 -23.31
N ASP A 214 9.97 11.12 -23.73
CA ASP A 214 8.55 10.85 -23.95
C ASP A 214 7.73 10.91 -22.63
N VAL A 215 8.21 10.29 -21.57
CA VAL A 215 7.56 10.34 -20.25
C VAL A 215 7.42 11.78 -19.76
N ILE A 216 8.49 12.59 -19.87
CA ILE A 216 8.48 13.98 -19.40
C ILE A 216 7.68 14.90 -20.32
N GLY A 217 7.84 14.75 -21.65
CA GLY A 217 7.29 15.69 -22.63
C GLY A 217 5.86 15.39 -23.05
N GLU A 218 5.43 14.13 -23.00
CA GLU A 218 4.14 13.69 -23.52
C GLU A 218 3.25 13.05 -22.44
N GLN A 219 3.77 12.04 -21.71
CA GLN A 219 2.94 11.29 -20.75
C GLN A 219 2.59 12.13 -19.52
N LEU A 220 3.55 12.73 -18.82
CA LEU A 220 3.31 13.54 -17.62
C LEU A 220 2.35 14.72 -17.87
N PRO A 221 2.50 15.53 -18.93
CA PRO A 221 1.51 16.58 -19.22
C PRO A 221 0.09 16.04 -19.44
N ALA A 222 -0.05 14.90 -20.12
CA ALA A 222 -1.34 14.29 -20.35
C ALA A 222 -1.97 13.74 -19.06
N VAL A 223 -1.17 13.11 -18.19
CA VAL A 223 -1.60 12.62 -16.86
C VAL A 223 -2.00 13.78 -15.96
N ALA A 224 -1.23 14.86 -15.94
CA ALA A 224 -1.57 16.06 -15.19
C ALA A 224 -2.88 16.70 -15.68
N ALA A 225 -3.08 16.74 -16.98
CA ALA A 225 -4.33 17.25 -17.58
C ALA A 225 -5.53 16.35 -17.28
N GLN A 226 -5.35 15.02 -17.18
CA GLN A 226 -6.38 14.08 -16.76
C GLN A 226 -6.79 14.27 -15.29
N GLY A 227 -5.84 14.58 -14.40
CA GLY A 227 -6.10 14.92 -12.99
C GLY A 227 -6.56 13.74 -12.12
N ILE A 228 -6.32 12.49 -12.53
CA ILE A 228 -6.68 11.28 -11.77
C ILE A 228 -5.52 10.84 -10.84
N ALA A 229 -4.30 10.78 -11.37
CA ALA A 229 -3.12 10.37 -10.61
C ALA A 229 -2.84 11.35 -9.45
N ARG A 230 -2.53 10.80 -8.27
CA ARG A 230 -2.14 11.57 -7.08
C ARG A 230 -0.63 11.63 -6.91
N SER A 231 0.07 10.64 -7.45
CA SER A 231 1.53 10.52 -7.37
C SER A 231 2.11 10.01 -8.68
N CYS A 232 3.41 10.25 -8.85
CA CYS A 232 4.24 9.65 -9.89
C CYS A 232 5.29 8.77 -9.23
N ASP A 233 5.51 7.60 -9.81
CA ASP A 233 6.53 6.64 -9.39
C ASP A 233 7.50 6.36 -10.54
N VAL A 234 8.74 5.99 -10.22
CA VAL A 234 9.78 5.63 -11.18
C VAL A 234 10.51 4.39 -10.68
N PHE A 235 10.80 3.46 -11.58
CA PHE A 235 11.67 2.33 -11.26
C PHE A 235 13.16 2.75 -11.35
N CYS A 236 13.66 3.31 -10.25
CA CYS A 236 15.03 3.76 -10.10
C CYS A 236 15.95 2.56 -9.81
N GLU A 237 16.49 1.94 -10.87
CA GLU A 237 17.30 0.74 -10.74
C GLU A 237 18.36 0.66 -11.86
N THR A 238 19.53 0.11 -11.52
CA THR A 238 20.59 -0.12 -12.50
C THR A 238 20.10 -0.98 -13.66
N GLY A 239 20.19 -0.45 -14.87
CA GLY A 239 19.74 -1.12 -16.10
C GLY A 239 18.27 -0.89 -16.45
N VAL A 240 17.54 -0.08 -15.67
CA VAL A 240 16.17 0.41 -15.97
C VAL A 240 16.21 1.92 -16.15
N PHE A 241 15.98 2.69 -15.09
CA PHE A 241 16.21 4.14 -15.07
C PHE A 241 17.24 4.44 -13.98
N ASP A 242 18.34 5.11 -14.36
CA ASP A 242 19.37 5.50 -13.39
C ASP A 242 18.89 6.69 -12.51
N GLU A 243 19.70 7.05 -11.52
CA GLU A 243 19.40 8.14 -10.59
C GLU A 243 19.16 9.48 -11.29
N ILE A 244 19.95 9.79 -12.35
CA ILE A 244 19.83 11.05 -13.09
C ILE A 244 18.52 11.08 -13.87
N GLN A 245 18.16 10.00 -14.55
CA GLN A 245 16.94 9.86 -15.32
C GLN A 245 15.72 9.91 -14.39
N SER A 246 15.76 9.18 -13.27
CA SER A 246 14.71 9.16 -12.25
C SER A 246 14.49 10.54 -11.64
N ARG A 247 15.56 11.27 -11.31
CA ARG A 247 15.50 12.65 -10.81
C ARG A 247 14.79 13.57 -11.79
N ARG A 248 15.13 13.51 -13.07
CA ARG A 248 14.50 14.33 -14.12
C ARG A 248 13.01 14.09 -14.22
N ILE A 249 12.58 12.83 -14.23
CA ILE A 249 11.17 12.45 -14.32
C ILE A 249 10.42 12.93 -13.07
N LEU A 250 10.95 12.65 -11.87
CA LEU A 250 10.29 13.02 -10.62
C LEU A 250 10.26 14.53 -10.38
N SER A 251 11.30 15.26 -10.80
CA SER A 251 11.27 16.73 -10.74
C SER A 251 10.16 17.29 -11.64
N ALA A 252 10.02 16.79 -12.86
CA ALA A 252 8.93 17.16 -13.76
C ALA A 252 7.54 16.79 -13.20
N ALA A 253 7.44 15.65 -12.52
CA ALA A 253 6.21 15.24 -11.85
C ALA A 253 5.83 16.16 -10.67
N ALA A 254 6.82 16.61 -9.88
CA ALA A 254 6.61 17.58 -8.81
C ALA A 254 6.15 18.94 -9.37
N GLU A 255 6.74 19.41 -10.46
CA GLU A 255 6.29 20.61 -11.18
C GLU A 255 4.86 20.50 -11.70
N ALA A 256 4.43 19.27 -12.06
CA ALA A 256 3.05 18.95 -12.45
C ALA A 256 2.09 18.79 -11.26
N GLY A 257 2.57 18.95 -10.00
CA GLY A 257 1.75 18.89 -8.78
C GLY A 257 1.50 17.48 -8.26
N LEU A 258 2.22 16.45 -8.74
CA LEU A 258 2.13 15.07 -8.26
C LEU A 258 3.06 14.85 -7.07
N ALA A 259 2.61 14.08 -6.08
CA ALA A 259 3.49 13.54 -5.04
C ALA A 259 4.45 12.52 -5.65
N LEU A 260 5.60 12.30 -5.01
CA LEU A 260 6.67 11.47 -5.57
C LEU A 260 6.81 10.16 -4.81
N ARG A 261 7.15 9.10 -5.54
CA ARG A 261 7.44 7.75 -5.06
C ARG A 261 8.55 7.15 -5.89
N LEU A 262 9.26 6.15 -5.36
CA LEU A 262 10.29 5.43 -6.11
C LEU A 262 10.25 3.94 -5.78
N HIS A 263 10.35 3.08 -6.81
CA HIS A 263 10.97 1.77 -6.63
C HIS A 263 12.48 2.03 -6.52
N ALA A 264 13.08 1.67 -5.40
CA ALA A 264 14.43 2.07 -5.04
C ALA A 264 15.24 0.87 -4.53
N ASP A 265 16.47 0.70 -5.03
CA ASP A 265 17.44 -0.26 -4.51
C ASP A 265 16.86 -1.69 -4.36
N GLU A 266 16.06 -2.16 -5.35
CA GLU A 266 15.44 -3.49 -5.31
C GLU A 266 16.43 -4.60 -5.61
N LEU A 267 17.29 -4.38 -6.60
CA LEU A 267 18.21 -5.40 -7.10
C LEU A 267 19.67 -5.13 -6.65
N ALA A 268 20.04 -3.86 -6.62
CA ALA A 268 21.36 -3.40 -6.26
C ALA A 268 21.31 -2.00 -5.63
N PRO A 269 22.37 -1.54 -4.95
CA PRO A 269 22.48 -0.16 -4.51
C PRO A 269 22.51 0.76 -5.74
N SER A 270 21.38 1.38 -6.07
CA SER A 270 21.19 2.22 -7.26
C SER A 270 21.10 3.72 -6.94
N GLY A 271 21.25 4.09 -5.66
CA GLY A 271 21.12 5.49 -5.20
C GLY A 271 19.67 5.95 -5.02
N GLY A 272 18.71 5.01 -5.09
CA GLY A 272 17.30 5.31 -4.99
C GLY A 272 16.89 5.85 -3.61
N ALA A 273 17.46 5.31 -2.54
CA ALA A 273 17.19 5.79 -1.16
C ALA A 273 17.73 7.23 -0.96
N GLU A 274 18.92 7.52 -1.46
CA GLU A 274 19.50 8.86 -1.43
C GLU A 274 18.67 9.86 -2.23
N LEU A 275 18.25 9.48 -3.43
CA LEU A 275 17.40 10.31 -4.29
C LEU A 275 16.05 10.59 -3.63
N ALA A 276 15.41 9.59 -3.01
CA ALA A 276 14.15 9.76 -2.30
C ALA A 276 14.29 10.78 -1.15
N ALA A 277 15.38 10.69 -0.39
CA ALA A 277 15.68 11.64 0.68
C ALA A 277 15.94 13.06 0.13
N GLU A 278 16.64 13.20 -0.98
CA GLU A 278 16.85 14.49 -1.63
C GLU A 278 15.53 15.12 -2.10
N LEU A 279 14.63 14.31 -2.66
CA LEU A 279 13.33 14.77 -3.15
C LEU A 279 12.28 14.96 -2.04
N ALA A 280 12.61 14.74 -0.76
CA ALA A 280 11.68 14.94 0.36
C ALA A 280 11.09 16.35 0.39
N GLU A 281 11.86 17.40 0.04
CA GLU A 281 11.39 18.78 -0.04
C GLU A 281 10.42 19.01 -1.21
N LEU A 282 10.47 18.18 -2.23
CA LEU A 282 9.58 18.22 -3.39
C LEU A 282 8.34 17.31 -3.21
N GLY A 283 8.13 16.73 -2.02
CA GLY A 283 6.96 15.91 -1.72
C GLY A 283 7.14 14.42 -2.00
N CYS A 284 8.36 13.89 -1.91
CA CYS A 284 8.58 12.45 -1.92
C CYS A 284 7.99 11.82 -0.66
N LEU A 285 7.05 10.90 -0.84
CA LEU A 285 6.30 10.25 0.24
C LEU A 285 6.93 8.92 0.65
N SER A 286 7.43 8.14 -0.32
CA SER A 286 7.98 6.82 -0.05
C SER A 286 9.10 6.42 -0.99
N ALA A 287 10.02 5.59 -0.46
CA ALA A 287 10.96 4.80 -1.21
C ALA A 287 10.61 3.33 -0.97
N ASP A 288 10.35 2.61 -2.06
CA ASP A 288 9.72 1.30 -2.00
C ASP A 288 10.75 0.21 -2.37
N HIS A 289 10.59 -1.05 -1.90
CA HIS A 289 11.53 -2.18 -1.94
C HIS A 289 12.69 -2.07 -0.96
N LEU A 290 13.70 -1.27 -1.27
CA LEU A 290 14.88 -1.06 -0.42
C LEU A 290 15.52 -2.37 0.06
N ALA A 291 15.59 -3.39 -0.84
CA ALA A 291 16.19 -4.67 -0.51
C ALA A 291 17.71 -4.60 -0.45
N ALA A 292 18.32 -3.67 -1.19
CA ALA A 292 19.77 -3.47 -1.26
C ALA A 292 20.19 -2.00 -1.05
N PRO A 293 19.70 -1.31 0.01
CA PRO A 293 20.02 0.11 0.23
C PRO A 293 21.46 0.28 0.65
N SER A 294 22.08 1.40 0.29
CA SER A 294 23.39 1.79 0.80
C SER A 294 23.30 2.29 2.26
N GLU A 295 24.43 2.30 2.98
CA GLU A 295 24.52 2.92 4.31
C GLU A 295 24.18 4.42 4.25
N GLN A 296 24.63 5.09 3.18
CA GLN A 296 24.37 6.51 2.95
C GLN A 296 22.89 6.76 2.70
N GLY A 297 22.19 5.87 1.99
CA GLY A 297 20.76 5.94 1.73
C GLY A 297 19.94 5.82 3.02
N ILE A 298 20.23 4.83 3.88
CA ILE A 298 19.58 4.71 5.20
C ILE A 298 19.81 5.98 6.04
N ALA A 299 21.05 6.48 6.09
CA ALA A 299 21.37 7.69 6.82
C ALA A 299 20.71 8.95 6.24
N ALA A 300 20.53 9.02 4.92
CA ALA A 300 19.85 10.12 4.26
C ALA A 300 18.34 10.15 4.60
N LEU A 301 17.66 8.99 4.53
CA LEU A 301 16.26 8.84 4.94
C LEU A 301 16.06 9.18 6.43
N ALA A 302 16.99 8.77 7.30
CA ALA A 302 16.94 9.10 8.73
C ALA A 302 17.04 10.63 8.94
N ARG A 303 17.97 11.31 8.27
CA ARG A 303 18.13 12.77 8.38
C ARG A 303 16.87 13.55 7.99
N VAL A 304 16.21 13.18 6.89
CA VAL A 304 14.98 13.88 6.47
C VAL A 304 13.81 13.59 7.40
N ALA A 305 13.76 12.38 7.99
CA ALA A 305 12.77 12.02 9.02
C ALA A 305 12.97 12.84 10.30
N GLU A 306 14.21 13.05 10.75
CA GLU A 306 14.55 13.92 11.88
C GLU A 306 14.22 15.40 11.59
N ALA A 307 14.40 15.84 10.35
CA ALA A 307 14.05 17.19 9.91
C ALA A 307 12.53 17.44 9.76
N GLY A 308 11.70 16.45 10.08
CA GLY A 308 10.23 16.55 9.99
C GLY A 308 9.66 16.38 8.58
N ARG A 309 10.43 15.82 7.66
CA ARG A 309 10.02 15.51 6.28
C ARG A 309 10.24 14.04 5.99
N PRO A 310 9.57 13.14 6.72
CA PRO A 310 9.82 11.71 6.61
C PRO A 310 9.42 11.20 5.23
N VAL A 311 10.35 10.50 4.59
CA VAL A 311 10.08 9.57 3.49
C VAL A 311 9.90 8.19 4.11
N VAL A 312 8.79 7.52 3.81
CA VAL A 312 8.50 6.20 4.38
C VAL A 312 9.25 5.13 3.58
N ALA A 313 9.97 4.25 4.28
CA ALA A 313 10.56 3.05 3.70
C ALA A 313 9.46 1.98 3.56
N THR A 314 8.90 1.80 2.38
CA THR A 314 7.86 0.80 2.10
C THR A 314 8.51 -0.50 1.65
N LEU A 315 8.57 -1.49 2.54
CA LEU A 315 9.28 -2.74 2.32
C LEU A 315 8.33 -3.81 1.78
N LEU A 316 8.82 -4.63 0.83
CA LEU A 316 8.02 -5.56 0.03
C LEU A 316 8.51 -7.02 0.19
N PRO A 317 8.38 -7.61 1.40
CA PRO A 317 8.98 -8.91 1.69
C PRO A 317 8.38 -10.05 0.86
N ALA A 318 7.12 -9.94 0.43
CA ALA A 318 6.49 -10.98 -0.38
C ALA A 318 7.19 -11.16 -1.73
N THR A 319 7.72 -10.08 -2.33
CA THR A 319 8.50 -10.11 -3.57
C THR A 319 9.78 -10.92 -3.39
N SER A 320 10.57 -10.62 -2.38
CA SER A 320 11.79 -11.39 -2.06
C SER A 320 11.48 -12.86 -1.80
N TRP A 321 10.43 -13.13 -1.02
CA TRP A 321 10.01 -14.48 -0.66
C TRP A 321 9.52 -15.29 -1.87
N PHE A 322 8.66 -14.72 -2.71
CA PHE A 322 8.13 -15.38 -3.91
C PHE A 322 9.21 -15.66 -4.95
N LEU A 323 10.21 -14.78 -5.03
CA LEU A 323 11.37 -14.97 -5.90
C LEU A 323 12.39 -15.97 -5.35
N GLY A 324 12.19 -16.52 -4.14
CA GLY A 324 13.13 -17.44 -3.49
C GLY A 324 14.45 -16.75 -3.10
N LYS A 325 14.44 -15.42 -2.96
CA LYS A 325 15.61 -14.67 -2.50
C LYS A 325 15.81 -14.91 -1.00
N HIS A 326 17.05 -15.17 -0.57
CA HIS A 326 17.42 -15.24 0.84
C HIS A 326 17.92 -13.90 1.37
N HIS A 327 17.58 -12.82 0.70
CA HIS A 327 17.92 -11.45 1.05
C HIS A 327 16.66 -10.59 1.06
N PHE A 328 16.41 -9.98 2.21
CA PHE A 328 15.28 -9.10 2.47
C PHE A 328 15.76 -7.70 2.82
N ALA A 329 14.90 -6.72 2.65
CA ALA A 329 15.19 -5.36 3.07
C ALA A 329 15.57 -5.31 4.57
N PRO A 330 16.59 -4.54 4.98
CA PRO A 330 17.10 -4.51 6.35
C PRO A 330 16.19 -3.67 7.27
N ALA A 331 14.95 -4.13 7.48
CA ALA A 331 13.91 -3.40 8.20
C ALA A 331 14.35 -2.93 9.59
N ARG A 332 15.06 -3.78 10.34
CA ARG A 332 15.56 -3.42 11.67
C ARG A 332 16.46 -2.20 11.60
N ARG A 333 17.33 -2.11 10.58
CA ARG A 333 18.27 -1.00 10.42
C ARG A 333 17.54 0.32 10.12
N PHE A 334 16.48 0.29 9.31
CA PHE A 334 15.64 1.46 9.08
C PHE A 334 14.95 1.92 10.36
N ILE A 335 14.30 1.00 11.09
CA ILE A 335 13.62 1.32 12.35
C ILE A 335 14.61 1.89 13.37
N ASP A 336 15.76 1.24 13.57
CA ASP A 336 16.78 1.67 14.55
C ASP A 336 17.40 3.03 14.18
N ALA A 337 17.47 3.35 12.88
CA ALA A 337 17.88 4.67 12.38
C ALA A 337 16.78 5.75 12.50
N GLY A 338 15.57 5.40 12.94
CA GLY A 338 14.45 6.34 13.06
C GLY A 338 13.71 6.63 11.75
N VAL A 339 13.91 5.82 10.71
CA VAL A 339 13.14 5.87 9.46
C VAL A 339 11.79 5.17 9.69
N PRO A 340 10.66 5.78 9.32
CA PRO A 340 9.36 5.11 9.40
C PRO A 340 9.30 3.99 8.35
N VAL A 341 8.89 2.79 8.78
CA VAL A 341 8.77 1.62 7.92
C VAL A 341 7.30 1.29 7.68
N ALA A 342 6.92 1.12 6.40
CA ALA A 342 5.67 0.52 5.97
C ALA A 342 5.92 -0.85 5.31
N LEU A 343 4.85 -1.63 5.17
CA LEU A 343 4.81 -2.90 4.45
C LEU A 343 3.70 -2.85 3.41
N ALA A 344 3.92 -3.46 2.25
CA ALA A 344 2.92 -3.59 1.21
C ALA A 344 3.04 -4.93 0.47
N THR A 345 2.02 -5.28 -0.31
CA THR A 345 1.99 -6.57 -1.02
C THR A 345 2.89 -6.60 -2.25
N ASP A 346 3.11 -5.45 -2.89
CA ASP A 346 3.65 -5.39 -4.24
C ASP A 346 2.85 -6.27 -5.23
N LEU A 347 1.53 -6.31 -5.05
CA LEU A 347 0.67 -7.13 -5.91
C LEU A 347 0.99 -6.92 -7.38
N ASN A 348 1.57 -7.92 -8.01
CA ASN A 348 1.86 -7.96 -9.43
C ASN A 348 1.93 -9.42 -9.93
N PRO A 349 1.77 -9.68 -11.24
CA PRO A 349 1.72 -11.06 -11.74
C PRO A 349 3.07 -11.76 -11.78
N GLY A 350 4.19 -11.04 -11.67
CA GLY A 350 5.53 -11.56 -11.91
C GLY A 350 6.32 -11.95 -10.68
N THR A 351 6.25 -11.13 -9.67
CA THR A 351 7.15 -11.21 -8.51
C THR A 351 6.42 -11.27 -7.18
N SER A 352 5.12 -10.92 -7.12
CA SER A 352 4.34 -10.94 -5.88
C SER A 352 2.83 -11.09 -6.13
N PRO A 353 2.34 -12.29 -6.50
CA PRO A 353 0.91 -12.50 -6.76
C PRO A 353 0.12 -12.71 -5.45
N THR A 354 0.37 -11.91 -4.41
CA THR A 354 -0.34 -11.97 -3.13
C THR A 354 -1.34 -10.85 -2.96
N LEU A 355 -2.46 -11.15 -2.29
CA LEU A 355 -3.57 -10.25 -2.00
C LEU A 355 -3.77 -10.07 -0.49
N SER A 356 -2.76 -10.50 0.31
CA SER A 356 -2.88 -10.65 1.75
C SER A 356 -1.80 -9.87 2.51
N LEU A 357 -2.15 -8.71 3.06
CA LEU A 357 -1.28 -7.99 4.01
C LEU A 357 -1.01 -8.81 5.29
N PRO A 358 -1.95 -9.61 5.85
CA PRO A 358 -1.62 -10.52 6.95
C PRO A 358 -0.48 -11.49 6.64
N LEU A 359 -0.42 -12.04 5.41
CA LEU A 359 0.71 -12.87 4.97
C LEU A 359 2.00 -12.06 4.91
N VAL A 360 1.95 -10.84 4.37
CA VAL A 360 3.11 -9.93 4.31
C VAL A 360 3.65 -9.62 5.70
N MET A 361 2.76 -9.37 6.68
CA MET A 361 3.14 -9.20 8.10
C MET A 361 3.85 -10.45 8.65
N SER A 362 3.34 -11.65 8.35
CA SER A 362 3.96 -12.91 8.78
C SER A 362 5.37 -13.06 8.23
N ILE A 363 5.56 -12.80 6.92
CA ILE A 363 6.87 -12.86 6.28
C ILE A 363 7.82 -11.82 6.90
N ALA A 364 7.36 -10.59 7.12
CA ALA A 364 8.17 -9.53 7.72
C ALA A 364 8.61 -9.87 9.16
N CYS A 365 7.74 -10.48 9.96
CA CYS A 365 8.10 -10.93 11.30
C CYS A 365 9.14 -12.07 11.27
N ILE A 366 9.00 -13.02 10.36
CA ILE A 366 9.89 -14.20 10.25
C ILE A 366 11.25 -13.82 9.67
N GLU A 367 11.25 -13.08 8.55
CA GLU A 367 12.45 -12.88 7.73
C GLU A 367 13.16 -11.54 8.00
N MET A 368 12.43 -10.54 8.51
CA MET A 368 12.96 -9.18 8.67
C MET A 368 13.04 -8.74 10.14
N GLY A 369 12.59 -9.59 11.07
CA GLY A 369 12.69 -9.36 12.51
C GLY A 369 11.77 -8.23 13.02
N LEU A 370 10.64 -7.97 12.38
CA LEU A 370 9.62 -7.07 12.91
C LEU A 370 8.84 -7.75 14.04
N THR A 371 8.50 -6.97 15.05
CA THR A 371 7.49 -7.40 16.03
C THR A 371 6.09 -7.30 15.43
N PRO A 372 5.10 -8.03 15.97
CA PRO A 372 3.71 -7.91 15.51
C PRO A 372 3.16 -6.48 15.54
N ALA A 373 3.52 -5.71 16.57
CA ALA A 373 3.09 -4.32 16.69
C ALA A 373 3.74 -3.42 15.60
N GLU A 374 5.03 -3.60 15.32
CA GLU A 374 5.72 -2.91 14.23
C GLU A 374 5.11 -3.26 12.87
N ALA A 375 4.79 -4.53 12.64
CA ALA A 375 4.16 -4.98 11.42
C ALA A 375 2.73 -4.41 11.26
N LEU A 376 1.94 -4.31 12.36
CA LEU A 376 0.64 -3.67 12.35
C LEU A 376 0.73 -2.18 12.02
N ALA A 377 1.64 -1.44 12.68
CA ALA A 377 1.88 -0.04 12.37
C ALA A 377 2.30 0.16 10.90
N ALA A 378 3.08 -0.78 10.36
CA ALA A 378 3.60 -0.75 9.00
C ALA A 378 2.52 -0.97 7.92
N VAL A 379 1.43 -1.72 8.21
CA VAL A 379 0.31 -1.94 7.27
C VAL A 379 -0.92 -1.07 7.58
N THR A 380 -0.79 -0.08 8.46
CA THR A 380 -1.86 0.82 8.84
C THR A 380 -1.38 2.28 8.77
N ILE A 381 -1.01 2.88 9.91
CA ILE A 381 -0.70 4.32 9.97
C ILE A 381 0.54 4.70 9.14
N ASN A 382 1.61 3.89 9.11
CA ASN A 382 2.78 4.22 8.31
C ASN A 382 2.50 4.06 6.81
N ALA A 383 1.77 3.01 6.40
CA ALA A 383 1.31 2.85 5.03
C ALA A 383 0.38 4.00 4.59
N ALA A 384 -0.50 4.47 5.49
CA ALA A 384 -1.32 5.65 5.23
C ALA A 384 -0.47 6.92 5.01
N HIS A 385 0.58 7.11 5.81
CA HIS A 385 1.53 8.21 5.61
C HIS A 385 2.30 8.09 4.29
N ALA A 386 2.70 6.86 3.90
CA ALA A 386 3.33 6.61 2.60
C ALA A 386 2.42 7.00 1.40
N LEU A 387 1.11 7.07 1.62
CA LEU A 387 0.13 7.52 0.62
C LEU A 387 -0.30 8.99 0.78
N GLY A 388 0.24 9.72 1.76
CA GLY A 388 -0.21 11.07 2.10
C GLY A 388 -1.60 11.12 2.78
N LEU A 389 -2.08 9.99 3.32
CA LEU A 389 -3.40 9.83 3.94
C LEU A 389 -3.35 9.68 5.47
N GLY A 390 -2.19 9.88 6.12
CA GLY A 390 -2.00 9.65 7.55
C GLY A 390 -2.90 10.48 8.48
N GLY A 391 -3.51 11.57 8.00
CA GLY A 391 -4.54 12.34 8.71
C GLY A 391 -5.98 11.92 8.43
N GLN A 392 -6.18 10.83 7.67
CA GLN A 392 -7.50 10.39 7.23
C GLN A 392 -7.80 8.94 7.60
N VAL A 393 -6.83 8.02 7.41
CA VAL A 393 -6.95 6.57 7.65
C VAL A 393 -5.72 6.04 8.40
N GLY A 394 -5.79 4.79 8.87
CA GLY A 394 -4.66 4.08 9.48
C GLY A 394 -4.59 4.15 11.00
N SER A 395 -5.49 4.90 11.67
CA SER A 395 -5.67 4.89 13.12
C SER A 395 -7.13 4.95 13.52
N ILE A 396 -7.44 4.57 14.77
CA ILE A 396 -8.77 4.68 15.38
C ILE A 396 -8.75 5.84 16.35
N GLU A 397 -8.98 7.06 15.84
CA GLU A 397 -9.01 8.30 16.60
C GLU A 397 -10.22 9.13 16.19
N PRO A 398 -10.83 9.91 17.10
CA PRO A 398 -11.93 10.78 16.75
C PRO A 398 -11.62 11.66 15.53
N GLY A 399 -12.54 11.67 14.56
CA GLY A 399 -12.40 12.41 13.30
C GLY A 399 -11.75 11.64 12.15
N MET A 400 -11.01 10.55 12.41
CA MET A 400 -10.47 9.67 11.37
C MET A 400 -11.61 8.90 10.68
N GLN A 401 -11.38 8.47 9.44
CA GLN A 401 -12.35 7.62 8.71
C GLN A 401 -12.56 6.32 9.46
N ALA A 402 -13.80 5.90 9.60
CA ALA A 402 -14.16 4.70 10.34
C ALA A 402 -13.95 3.44 9.50
N ASP A 403 -12.68 3.14 9.21
CA ASP A 403 -12.23 1.94 8.53
C ASP A 403 -11.62 1.00 9.56
N LEU A 404 -12.25 -0.16 9.76
CA LEU A 404 -11.93 -1.07 10.85
C LEU A 404 -11.90 -2.52 10.37
N VAL A 405 -11.07 -3.33 11.03
CA VAL A 405 -11.11 -4.80 10.91
C VAL A 405 -11.41 -5.39 12.27
N VAL A 406 -12.41 -6.25 12.34
CA VAL A 406 -12.73 -7.06 13.52
C VAL A 406 -12.21 -8.46 13.30
N TRP A 407 -11.31 -8.91 14.18
CA TRP A 407 -10.64 -10.22 14.09
C TRP A 407 -11.28 -11.24 15.02
N ASP A 408 -11.18 -12.54 14.70
CA ASP A 408 -11.66 -13.66 15.52
C ASP A 408 -10.65 -14.10 16.60
N PHE A 409 -9.74 -13.21 17.00
CA PHE A 409 -8.78 -13.41 18.09
C PHE A 409 -8.55 -12.09 18.83
N ALA A 410 -7.93 -12.13 20.02
CA ALA A 410 -7.97 -11.01 20.96
C ALA A 410 -6.68 -10.18 21.01
N THR A 411 -5.57 -10.60 20.38
CA THR A 411 -4.27 -9.92 20.55
C THR A 411 -3.56 -9.60 19.25
N VAL A 412 -2.73 -8.54 19.26
CA VAL A 412 -1.94 -8.10 18.12
C VAL A 412 -0.93 -9.17 17.67
N GLU A 413 -0.39 -9.95 18.62
CA GLU A 413 0.58 -11.02 18.36
C GLU A 413 0.00 -12.12 17.44
N GLN A 414 -1.31 -12.30 17.45
CA GLN A 414 -1.99 -13.30 16.64
C GLN A 414 -2.13 -12.90 15.17
N LEU A 415 -1.96 -11.61 14.83
CA LEU A 415 -2.05 -11.14 13.45
C LEU A 415 -1.07 -11.85 12.50
N PRO A 416 0.25 -11.83 12.75
CA PRO A 416 1.21 -12.51 11.89
C PRO A 416 1.37 -14.01 12.20
N TYR A 417 0.80 -14.49 13.33
CA TYR A 417 0.96 -15.88 13.77
C TYR A 417 0.22 -16.87 12.87
N TRP A 418 -0.97 -16.51 12.39
CA TRP A 418 -1.80 -17.36 11.54
C TRP A 418 -1.37 -17.27 10.08
N LEU A 419 -0.20 -17.85 9.78
CA LEU A 419 0.40 -17.84 8.44
C LEU A 419 -0.57 -18.37 7.37
N GLY A 420 -0.82 -17.53 6.36
CA GLY A 420 -1.69 -17.88 5.24
C GLY A 420 -3.19 -17.95 5.57
N ALA A 421 -3.59 -17.62 6.79
CA ALA A 421 -4.99 -17.48 7.18
C ALA A 421 -5.30 -16.04 7.55
N SER A 422 -6.54 -15.63 7.30
CA SER A 422 -7.06 -14.31 7.70
C SER A 422 -8.35 -14.53 8.48
N PRO A 423 -8.28 -14.79 9.80
CA PRO A 423 -9.45 -14.99 10.64
C PRO A 423 -10.12 -13.66 10.95
N ILE A 424 -10.70 -13.05 9.90
CA ILE A 424 -11.43 -11.79 9.95
C ILE A 424 -12.91 -12.11 10.09
N ARG A 425 -13.55 -11.48 11.09
CA ARG A 425 -14.99 -11.54 11.31
C ARG A 425 -15.71 -10.53 10.42
N ALA A 426 -15.25 -9.28 10.43
CA ALA A 426 -15.86 -8.21 9.65
C ALA A 426 -14.82 -7.18 9.21
N VAL A 427 -15.07 -6.55 8.06
CA VAL A 427 -14.40 -5.34 7.61
C VAL A 427 -15.45 -4.24 7.54
N VAL A 428 -15.14 -3.13 8.18
CA VAL A 428 -15.95 -1.92 8.21
C VAL A 428 -15.27 -0.85 7.36
N LYS A 429 -16.02 -0.22 6.49
CA LYS A 429 -15.57 0.89 5.66
C LYS A 429 -16.48 2.09 5.87
N ARG A 430 -15.90 3.22 6.29
CA ARG A 430 -16.64 4.44 6.60
C ARG A 430 -17.85 4.17 7.52
N GLY A 431 -17.61 3.41 8.59
CA GLY A 431 -18.62 3.06 9.59
C GLY A 431 -19.69 2.07 9.12
N ARG A 432 -19.49 1.38 7.99
CA ARG A 432 -20.44 0.37 7.48
C ARG A 432 -19.77 -0.97 7.32
N PRO A 433 -20.32 -2.06 7.83
CA PRO A 433 -19.85 -3.40 7.50
C PRO A 433 -19.97 -3.65 5.98
N VAL A 434 -18.84 -3.95 5.34
CA VAL A 434 -18.76 -4.23 3.89
C VAL A 434 -18.34 -5.67 3.60
N PHE A 435 -17.86 -6.36 4.62
CA PHE A 435 -17.56 -7.80 4.58
C PHE A 435 -17.86 -8.39 5.97
N GLU A 436 -18.55 -9.52 6.00
CA GLU A 436 -18.77 -10.33 7.20
C GLU A 436 -18.59 -11.80 6.85
N ARG A 437 -17.79 -12.50 7.67
CA ARG A 437 -17.67 -13.96 7.58
C ARG A 437 -18.84 -14.59 8.34
N ARG A 438 -19.65 -15.37 7.64
CA ARG A 438 -20.77 -16.13 8.19
C ARG A 438 -20.33 -17.44 8.86
#